data_f380ebe2254326c73b9490295099bd11
#
_entry.id   f380ebe2254326c73b9490295099bd11
#
_cell.length_a   1.000
_cell.length_b   1.000
_cell.length_c   1.000
_cell.angle_alpha   90.00
_cell.angle_beta   90.00
_cell.angle_gamma   90.00
#
_symmetry.space_group_name_H-M   'P 1'
#
loop_
_entity.id
_entity.type
_entity.pdbx_description
1 polymer ?
#
loop_
_entity_poly.entity_id
_entity_poly.type
_entity_poly.pdbx_seq_one_letter_code
_entity_poly.pdbx_strand_id
1 'polypeptide(L)'
;MSSSKINGLRCISLFSGAGGLDVGFERAGFSTASMCELESHCAETLRQNQGWLHSDGHSYFSDATVLQNDIREVATKQLSRGRKSIDCVLGGPPCQAFSSSGKQKSVLDPRGTLVSQFVRIVDEVRPKSFLFENVRGIVTARDKEGRPGGVVRQIISDFEELGYSCRAGLLNSADYGAFQRRVRCFIIGVKHGIAPLFPESTHVAPTADGRGLFESPWRTLREFLVESADTDEANYVFPTAALGSQLADLPNGTGLKSRGVAEPTRPGGHWGYRQGTFIADLELPARTVTGSASQDWVRWNGTLRRLTLLEVKRLQGFPDDWSFAGTKADIFKQVGNAVPSLFGELLARTIRTHLSDNLRTPAVKLGFPPEFEKYINYTISDHKRNESARRVHLPFARQEVQSSNRD
;
A
#
# COMPACT_ATOMS: atom_id res chain seq x y z
N MET A 1 -35.41 -8.67 -22.50
CA MET A 1 -35.37 -8.89 -21.06
C MET A 1 -34.76 -7.66 -20.42
N SER A 2 -35.52 -6.93 -19.63
CA SER A 2 -35.10 -5.66 -18.99
C SER A 2 -33.99 -5.95 -18.01
N SER A 3 -32.78 -5.47 -18.32
CA SER A 3 -31.67 -5.38 -17.37
C SER A 3 -32.13 -4.47 -16.23
N SER A 4 -32.52 -5.06 -15.10
CA SER A 4 -32.70 -4.31 -13.87
C SER A 4 -31.34 -3.62 -13.58
N LYS A 5 -31.27 -2.30 -13.74
CA LYS A 5 -30.17 -1.48 -13.22
C LYS A 5 -30.07 -1.78 -11.71
N ILE A 6 -29.16 -2.67 -11.34
CA ILE A 6 -28.73 -2.77 -9.96
C ILE A 6 -28.19 -1.38 -9.68
N ASN A 7 -28.87 -0.61 -8.83
CA ASN A 7 -28.36 0.65 -8.33
C ASN A 7 -27.07 0.34 -7.57
N GLY A 8 -25.93 0.37 -8.27
CA GLY A 8 -24.63 0.07 -7.71
C GLY A 8 -24.31 1.06 -6.59
N LEU A 9 -23.64 0.57 -5.54
CA LEU A 9 -23.09 1.42 -4.49
C LEU A 9 -22.13 2.44 -5.12
N ARG A 10 -22.15 3.68 -4.65
CA ARG A 10 -21.36 4.78 -5.22
C ARG A 10 -20.21 5.16 -4.32
N CYS A 11 -19.05 5.35 -4.93
CA CYS A 11 -17.88 5.80 -4.19
C CYS A 11 -17.24 7.08 -4.76
N ILE A 12 -16.52 7.77 -3.89
CA ILE A 12 -15.59 8.86 -4.21
C ILE A 12 -14.20 8.37 -3.86
N SER A 13 -13.26 8.54 -4.79
CA SER A 13 -11.87 8.22 -4.59
C SER A 13 -11.03 9.48 -4.42
N LEU A 14 -10.21 9.50 -3.40
CA LEU A 14 -9.30 10.59 -3.06
C LEU A 14 -7.85 10.07 -3.15
N PHE A 15 -6.96 10.90 -3.69
CA PHE A 15 -5.56 10.48 -3.91
C PHE A 15 -5.48 9.21 -4.76
N SER A 16 -6.26 9.18 -5.82
CA SER A 16 -6.54 7.97 -6.61
C SER A 16 -5.30 7.35 -7.28
N GLY A 17 -4.23 8.13 -7.46
CA GLY A 17 -3.03 7.67 -8.14
C GLY A 17 -3.35 7.15 -9.54
N ALA A 18 -2.88 5.95 -9.86
CA ALA A 18 -3.17 5.28 -11.13
C ALA A 18 -4.44 4.41 -11.12
N GLY A 19 -5.26 4.48 -10.04
CA GLY A 19 -6.53 3.76 -9.96
C GLY A 19 -6.44 2.31 -9.45
N GLY A 20 -5.32 1.90 -8.84
CA GLY A 20 -5.16 0.50 -8.40
C GLY A 20 -6.22 0.07 -7.38
N LEU A 21 -6.50 0.90 -6.36
CA LEU A 21 -7.56 0.66 -5.38
C LEU A 21 -8.94 0.72 -6.03
N ASP A 22 -9.12 1.67 -6.93
CA ASP A 22 -10.37 1.97 -7.63
C ASP A 22 -10.83 0.83 -8.53
N VAL A 23 -9.90 0.21 -9.28
CA VAL A 23 -10.17 -1.00 -10.08
C VAL A 23 -10.77 -2.10 -9.20
N GLY A 24 -10.24 -2.30 -8.00
CA GLY A 24 -10.78 -3.29 -7.07
C GLY A 24 -12.20 -2.95 -6.60
N PHE A 25 -12.50 -1.67 -6.35
CA PHE A 25 -13.85 -1.24 -5.96
C PHE A 25 -14.87 -1.44 -7.09
N GLU A 26 -14.52 -1.10 -8.33
CA GLU A 26 -15.39 -1.37 -9.49
C GLU A 26 -15.65 -2.88 -9.67
N ARG A 27 -14.62 -3.73 -9.53
CA ARG A 27 -14.74 -5.20 -9.54
C ARG A 27 -15.69 -5.72 -8.46
N ALA A 28 -15.72 -5.06 -7.31
CA ALA A 28 -16.63 -5.40 -6.23
C ALA A 28 -18.06 -4.85 -6.43
N GLY A 29 -18.33 -4.15 -7.55
CA GLY A 29 -19.64 -3.63 -7.91
C GLY A 29 -19.95 -2.25 -7.31
N PHE A 30 -18.95 -1.48 -6.93
CA PHE A 30 -19.10 -0.04 -6.72
C PHE A 30 -19.02 0.69 -8.07
N SER A 31 -19.65 1.86 -8.15
CA SER A 31 -19.53 2.79 -9.27
C SER A 31 -18.86 4.06 -8.79
N THR A 32 -17.75 4.41 -9.40
CA THR A 32 -16.96 5.59 -9.01
C THR A 32 -17.62 6.87 -9.52
N ALA A 33 -18.00 7.76 -8.63
CA ALA A 33 -18.60 9.04 -8.98
C ALA A 33 -17.54 10.07 -9.38
N SER A 34 -16.45 10.14 -8.63
CA SER A 34 -15.31 11.01 -8.89
C SER A 34 -14.02 10.45 -8.35
N MET A 35 -12.93 10.83 -9.00
CA MET A 35 -11.55 10.57 -8.59
C MET A 35 -10.81 11.90 -8.47
N CYS A 36 -10.20 12.16 -7.32
CA CYS A 36 -9.40 13.36 -7.11
C CYS A 36 -7.93 13.01 -7.01
N GLU A 37 -7.12 13.60 -7.90
CA GLU A 37 -5.69 13.35 -8.00
C GLU A 37 -4.95 14.65 -8.35
N LEU A 38 -3.84 14.91 -7.71
CA LEU A 38 -3.02 16.11 -7.95
C LEU A 38 -2.05 15.94 -9.11
N GLU A 39 -1.40 14.78 -9.18
CA GLU A 39 -0.33 14.50 -10.15
C GLU A 39 -0.92 14.35 -11.57
N SER A 40 -0.46 15.20 -12.51
CA SER A 40 -1.00 15.26 -13.87
C SER A 40 -0.95 13.93 -14.61
N HIS A 41 0.17 13.20 -14.52
CA HIS A 41 0.31 11.90 -15.17
C HIS A 41 -0.64 10.85 -14.60
N CYS A 42 -0.90 10.88 -13.28
CA CYS A 42 -1.89 10.00 -12.65
C CYS A 42 -3.31 10.35 -13.12
N ALA A 43 -3.68 11.63 -13.11
CA ALA A 43 -4.99 12.08 -13.58
C ALA A 43 -5.20 11.74 -15.05
N GLU A 44 -4.17 11.86 -15.89
CA GLU A 44 -4.24 11.49 -17.30
C GLU A 44 -4.37 9.96 -17.48
N THR A 45 -3.62 9.17 -16.70
CA THR A 45 -3.79 7.71 -16.64
C THR A 45 -5.25 7.34 -16.33
N LEU A 46 -5.86 7.98 -15.33
CA LEU A 46 -7.27 7.73 -15.00
C LEU A 46 -8.22 8.08 -16.14
N ARG A 47 -8.00 9.21 -16.86
CA ARG A 47 -8.83 9.61 -18.00
C ARG A 47 -8.70 8.64 -19.17
N GLN A 48 -7.49 8.18 -19.48
CA GLN A 48 -7.24 7.22 -20.58
C GLN A 48 -7.93 5.87 -20.34
N ASN A 49 -8.21 5.51 -19.09
CA ASN A 49 -8.88 4.28 -18.72
C ASN A 49 -10.37 4.46 -18.37
N GLN A 50 -10.94 5.66 -18.57
CA GLN A 50 -12.38 5.83 -18.45
C GLN A 50 -13.11 5.03 -19.56
N GLY A 51 -14.08 4.23 -19.15
CA GLY A 51 -14.77 3.33 -20.07
C GLY A 51 -13.97 2.08 -20.44
N TRP A 52 -12.84 1.82 -19.77
CA TRP A 52 -12.08 0.60 -20.00
C TRP A 52 -12.97 -0.64 -19.81
N LEU A 53 -12.98 -1.50 -20.82
CA LEU A 53 -13.86 -2.68 -20.88
C LEU A 53 -13.10 -3.90 -20.38
N HIS A 54 -13.53 -4.42 -19.24
CA HIS A 54 -13.01 -5.66 -18.70
C HIS A 54 -13.53 -6.88 -19.47
N SER A 55 -12.85 -8.00 -19.41
CA SER A 55 -13.20 -9.25 -20.09
C SER A 55 -14.57 -9.81 -19.71
N ASP A 56 -15.15 -9.42 -18.58
CA ASP A 56 -16.50 -9.75 -18.15
C ASP A 56 -17.60 -8.85 -18.76
N GLY A 57 -17.21 -7.90 -19.63
CA GLY A 57 -18.11 -6.95 -20.27
C GLY A 57 -18.47 -5.74 -19.42
N HIS A 58 -17.89 -5.59 -18.20
CA HIS A 58 -18.07 -4.40 -17.37
C HIS A 58 -17.18 -3.26 -17.83
N SER A 59 -17.76 -2.06 -17.96
CA SER A 59 -17.04 -0.83 -18.33
C SER A 59 -16.74 -0.02 -17.09
N TYR A 60 -15.45 0.09 -16.73
CA TYR A 60 -15.01 0.78 -15.53
C TYR A 60 -14.93 2.29 -15.70
N PHE A 61 -15.22 3.02 -14.64
CA PHE A 61 -15.11 4.47 -14.54
C PHE A 61 -15.89 5.26 -15.60
N SER A 62 -16.86 4.63 -16.30
CA SER A 62 -17.59 5.25 -17.39
C SER A 62 -18.28 6.55 -17.00
N ASP A 63 -18.80 6.62 -15.76
CA ASP A 63 -19.49 7.78 -15.19
C ASP A 63 -18.59 8.61 -14.26
N ALA A 64 -17.33 8.25 -14.06
CA ALA A 64 -16.46 8.93 -13.13
C ALA A 64 -16.02 10.30 -13.65
N THR A 65 -15.92 11.28 -12.77
CA THR A 65 -15.27 12.56 -13.08
C THR A 65 -13.86 12.54 -12.51
N VAL A 66 -12.84 12.70 -13.35
CA VAL A 66 -11.45 12.83 -12.90
C VAL A 66 -11.15 14.31 -12.65
N LEU A 67 -10.97 14.66 -11.38
CA LEU A 67 -10.61 15.98 -10.90
C LEU A 67 -9.09 16.03 -10.66
N GLN A 68 -8.38 16.72 -11.55
CA GLN A 68 -6.95 16.99 -11.37
C GLN A 68 -6.82 18.28 -10.55
N ASN A 69 -6.81 18.13 -9.23
CA ASN A 69 -6.80 19.28 -8.32
C ASN A 69 -6.17 18.94 -6.97
N ASP A 70 -5.69 19.98 -6.28
CA ASP A 70 -5.34 19.85 -4.87
C ASP A 70 -6.63 19.65 -4.05
N ILE A 71 -6.69 18.58 -3.28
CA ILE A 71 -7.87 18.25 -2.44
C ILE A 71 -8.23 19.36 -1.46
N ARG A 72 -7.28 20.23 -1.09
CA ARG A 72 -7.51 21.39 -0.23
C ARG A 72 -8.41 22.45 -0.87
N GLU A 73 -8.42 22.49 -2.22
CA GLU A 73 -9.17 23.47 -3.02
C GLU A 73 -10.48 22.88 -3.58
N VAL A 74 -10.69 21.56 -3.43
CA VAL A 74 -11.86 20.90 -3.98
C VAL A 74 -13.06 21.02 -3.05
N ALA A 75 -14.13 21.60 -3.55
CA ALA A 75 -15.41 21.64 -2.85
C ALA A 75 -16.07 20.24 -2.89
N THR A 76 -16.59 19.79 -1.77
CA THR A 76 -17.24 18.49 -1.61
C THR A 76 -18.39 18.26 -2.60
N LYS A 77 -19.11 19.33 -2.96
CA LYS A 77 -20.17 19.28 -3.98
C LYS A 77 -19.67 18.85 -5.36
N GLN A 78 -18.43 19.19 -5.72
CA GLN A 78 -17.79 18.74 -6.97
C GLN A 78 -17.52 17.23 -6.91
N LEU A 79 -17.01 16.72 -5.79
CA LEU A 79 -16.75 15.30 -5.57
C LEU A 79 -18.04 14.48 -5.61
N SER A 80 -19.08 14.92 -4.91
CA SER A 80 -20.37 14.24 -4.89
C SER A 80 -21.17 14.41 -6.18
N ARG A 81 -20.77 15.33 -7.08
CA ARG A 81 -21.50 15.72 -8.30
C ARG A 81 -22.95 16.12 -8.01
N GLY A 82 -23.17 16.78 -6.88
CA GLY A 82 -24.50 17.18 -6.42
C GLY A 82 -25.43 16.01 -6.01
N ARG A 83 -24.90 14.79 -5.90
CA ARG A 83 -25.66 13.60 -5.49
C ARG A 83 -25.94 13.63 -3.99
N LYS A 84 -27.14 13.18 -3.62
CA LYS A 84 -27.61 13.23 -2.23
C LYS A 84 -26.99 12.17 -1.31
N SER A 85 -26.43 11.09 -1.89
CA SER A 85 -25.81 10.02 -1.09
C SER A 85 -24.61 9.42 -1.81
N ILE A 86 -23.54 9.26 -1.06
CA ILE A 86 -22.35 8.49 -1.40
C ILE A 86 -22.26 7.34 -0.40
N ASP A 87 -21.99 6.15 -0.90
CA ASP A 87 -21.95 4.96 -0.06
C ASP A 87 -20.56 4.77 0.57
N CYS A 88 -19.50 5.11 -0.18
CA CYS A 88 -18.14 4.99 0.31
C CYS A 88 -17.24 6.16 -0.14
N VAL A 89 -16.36 6.62 0.75
CA VAL A 89 -15.19 7.44 0.41
C VAL A 89 -13.95 6.59 0.61
N LEU A 90 -13.11 6.45 -0.41
CA LEU A 90 -11.88 5.69 -0.33
C LEU A 90 -10.66 6.53 -0.68
N GLY A 91 -9.48 6.14 -0.19
CA GLY A 91 -8.23 6.76 -0.59
C GLY A 91 -7.07 6.56 0.37
N GLY A 92 -5.88 6.85 -0.16
CA GLY A 92 -4.60 6.77 0.55
C GLY A 92 -3.87 8.11 0.54
N PRO A 93 -4.13 9.02 1.49
CA PRO A 93 -3.42 10.29 1.53
C PRO A 93 -1.90 10.07 1.65
N PRO A 94 -1.07 10.83 0.89
CA PRO A 94 0.39 10.64 0.88
C PRO A 94 1.02 10.71 2.27
N CYS A 95 1.83 9.70 2.58
CA CYS A 95 2.49 9.54 3.87
C CYS A 95 4.01 9.80 3.79
N GLN A 96 4.44 10.78 3.01
CA GLN A 96 5.88 11.06 2.89
C GLN A 96 6.53 11.46 4.21
N ALA A 97 5.76 11.96 5.17
CA ALA A 97 6.20 12.28 6.52
C ALA A 97 6.45 11.02 7.40
N PHE A 98 5.84 9.88 7.08
CA PHE A 98 5.79 8.68 7.94
C PHE A 98 6.44 7.44 7.32
N SER A 99 6.92 7.51 6.06
CA SER A 99 7.56 6.36 5.43
C SER A 99 8.94 6.10 6.02
N SER A 100 9.35 4.84 6.09
CA SER A 100 10.68 4.42 6.57
C SER A 100 11.84 4.93 5.70
N SER A 101 11.55 5.38 4.48
CA SER A 101 12.48 6.06 3.57
C SER A 101 12.46 7.58 3.70
N GLY A 102 11.40 8.16 4.29
CA GLY A 102 11.35 9.56 4.72
C GLY A 102 11.91 9.68 6.14
N LYS A 103 12.67 10.73 6.44
CA LYS A 103 13.19 11.02 7.79
C LYS A 103 12.03 11.34 8.73
N GLN A 104 11.23 10.37 9.17
CA GLN A 104 10.09 10.46 10.09
C GLN A 104 9.82 11.89 10.62
N LYS A 105 9.53 12.83 9.70
CA LYS A 105 9.20 14.21 10.07
C LYS A 105 7.80 14.21 10.67
N SER A 106 7.68 14.89 11.81
CA SER A 106 6.46 14.95 12.61
C SER A 106 5.27 15.60 11.87
N VAL A 107 4.09 15.56 12.49
CA VAL A 107 2.81 16.17 12.08
C VAL A 107 2.91 17.68 11.71
N LEU A 108 4.06 18.31 11.92
CA LEU A 108 4.33 19.69 11.51
C LEU A 108 4.62 19.82 10.00
N ASP A 109 4.81 18.71 9.27
CA ASP A 109 4.95 18.75 7.81
C ASP A 109 3.60 19.13 7.17
N PRO A 110 3.54 20.15 6.29
CA PRO A 110 2.32 20.52 5.57
C PRO A 110 1.61 19.37 4.87
N ARG A 111 2.35 18.28 4.57
CA ARG A 111 1.82 17.05 3.97
C ARG A 111 1.03 16.18 4.96
N GLY A 112 1.21 16.35 6.27
CA GLY A 112 0.35 15.76 7.31
C GLY A 112 -1.08 16.31 7.26
N THR A 113 -1.27 17.49 6.69
CA THR A 113 -2.60 18.09 6.48
C THR A 113 -3.46 17.34 5.46
N LEU A 114 -2.88 16.49 4.60
CA LEU A 114 -3.66 15.71 3.62
C LEU A 114 -4.48 14.60 4.27
N VAL A 115 -4.03 14.06 5.40
CA VAL A 115 -4.84 13.17 6.24
C VAL A 115 -6.06 13.92 6.79
N SER A 116 -5.87 15.14 7.28
CA SER A 116 -6.99 15.97 7.77
C SER A 116 -7.98 16.35 6.65
N GLN A 117 -7.51 16.45 5.40
CA GLN A 117 -8.42 16.66 4.26
C GLN A 117 -9.27 15.42 3.97
N PHE A 118 -8.73 14.22 4.13
CA PHE A 118 -9.54 13.01 4.04
C PHE A 118 -10.63 12.99 5.10
N VAL A 119 -10.29 13.31 6.36
CA VAL A 119 -11.25 13.41 7.47
C VAL A 119 -12.32 14.49 7.16
N ARG A 120 -11.92 15.67 6.67
CA ARG A 120 -12.83 16.74 6.26
C ARG A 120 -13.83 16.27 5.20
N ILE A 121 -13.36 15.58 4.15
CA ILE A 121 -14.25 15.09 3.09
C ILE A 121 -15.24 14.05 3.65
N VAL A 122 -14.81 13.16 4.53
CA VAL A 122 -15.70 12.19 5.19
C VAL A 122 -16.74 12.92 6.06
N ASP A 123 -16.36 13.97 6.78
CA ASP A 123 -17.28 14.77 7.58
C ASP A 123 -18.33 15.51 6.72
N GLU A 124 -17.91 16.13 5.64
CA GLU A 124 -18.78 16.91 4.75
C GLU A 124 -19.68 16.01 3.87
N VAL A 125 -19.16 14.88 3.35
CA VAL A 125 -19.90 13.93 2.50
C VAL A 125 -20.85 13.06 3.33
N ARG A 126 -20.48 12.73 4.57
CA ARG A 126 -21.21 11.79 5.44
C ARG A 126 -21.53 10.47 4.76
N PRO A 127 -20.55 9.79 4.14
CA PRO A 127 -20.79 8.52 3.45
C PRO A 127 -21.27 7.45 4.44
N LYS A 128 -21.88 6.36 3.92
CA LYS A 128 -22.25 5.22 4.77
C LYS A 128 -21.03 4.47 5.30
N SER A 129 -19.92 4.52 4.55
CA SER A 129 -18.65 3.89 4.89
C SER A 129 -17.47 4.68 4.31
N PHE A 130 -16.27 4.41 4.81
CA PHE A 130 -15.03 4.86 4.18
C PHE A 130 -13.97 3.78 4.27
N LEU A 131 -12.99 3.85 3.35
CA LEU A 131 -11.76 3.09 3.39
C LEU A 131 -10.56 4.05 3.35
N PHE A 132 -9.85 4.13 4.45
CA PHE A 132 -8.59 4.87 4.55
C PHE A 132 -7.43 3.90 4.42
N GLU A 133 -6.49 4.18 3.50
CA GLU A 133 -5.27 3.39 3.31
C GLU A 133 -4.04 4.22 3.66
N ASN A 134 -3.03 3.54 4.20
CA ASN A 134 -1.72 4.17 4.36
C ASN A 134 -0.59 3.14 4.48
N VAL A 135 0.65 3.62 4.40
CA VAL A 135 1.81 2.74 4.63
C VAL A 135 1.84 2.28 6.08
N ARG A 136 2.42 1.09 6.32
CA ARG A 136 2.58 0.52 7.65
C ARG A 136 3.24 1.47 8.66
N GLY A 137 4.16 2.33 8.20
CA GLY A 137 4.87 3.29 9.06
C GLY A 137 3.97 4.24 9.85
N ILE A 138 2.72 4.46 9.41
CA ILE A 138 1.76 5.31 10.12
C ILE A 138 1.43 4.77 11.51
N VAL A 139 1.46 3.43 11.67
CA VAL A 139 1.13 2.78 12.97
C VAL A 139 2.14 3.12 14.06
N THR A 140 3.40 3.39 13.68
CA THR A 140 4.46 3.76 14.64
C THR A 140 4.80 5.25 14.60
N ALA A 141 4.11 6.03 13.75
CA ALA A 141 4.36 7.46 13.60
C ALA A 141 4.07 8.20 14.91
N ARG A 142 4.99 9.11 15.27
CA ARG A 142 4.87 9.89 16.49
C ARG A 142 3.98 11.10 16.27
N ASP A 143 3.14 11.41 17.25
CA ASP A 143 2.39 12.66 17.29
C ASP A 143 3.29 13.86 17.67
N LYS A 144 2.65 15.02 17.87
CA LYS A 144 3.35 16.27 18.26
C LYS A 144 4.02 16.16 19.62
N GLU A 145 3.49 15.35 20.51
CA GLU A 145 4.01 15.07 21.85
C GLU A 145 5.09 13.98 21.83
N GLY A 146 5.42 13.44 20.66
CA GLY A 146 6.44 12.42 20.49
C GLY A 146 5.99 10.99 20.85
N ARG A 147 4.70 10.77 21.09
CA ARG A 147 4.16 9.45 21.47
C ARG A 147 4.10 8.52 20.26
N PRO A 148 4.75 7.35 20.30
CA PRO A 148 4.67 6.38 19.21
C PRO A 148 3.24 5.91 18.98
N GLY A 149 2.81 5.85 17.71
CA GLY A 149 1.44 5.48 17.35
C GLY A 149 0.41 6.59 17.60
N GLY A 150 0.84 7.77 18.06
CA GLY A 150 -0.08 8.87 18.35
C GLY A 150 -0.82 9.36 17.11
N VAL A 151 -0.18 9.36 15.95
CA VAL A 151 -0.83 9.79 14.69
C VAL A 151 -2.01 8.90 14.32
N VAL A 152 -1.83 7.58 14.29
CA VAL A 152 -2.93 6.68 13.90
C VAL A 152 -4.03 6.61 14.96
N ARG A 153 -3.68 6.81 16.25
CA ARG A 153 -4.68 6.97 17.32
C ARG A 153 -5.56 8.18 17.08
N GLN A 154 -4.95 9.33 16.74
CA GLN A 154 -5.71 10.54 16.45
C GLN A 154 -6.64 10.35 15.25
N ILE A 155 -6.15 9.73 14.16
CA ILE A 155 -6.97 9.45 12.96
C ILE A 155 -8.21 8.61 13.32
N ILE A 156 -8.02 7.54 14.12
CA ILE A 156 -9.14 6.68 14.55
C ILE A 156 -10.11 7.50 15.41
N SER A 157 -9.60 8.28 16.38
CA SER A 157 -10.42 9.13 17.24
C SER A 157 -11.24 10.14 16.44
N ASP A 158 -10.61 10.82 15.46
CA ASP A 158 -11.28 11.81 14.62
C ASP A 158 -12.49 11.19 13.89
N PHE A 159 -12.34 9.99 13.31
CA PHE A 159 -13.45 9.30 12.67
C PHE A 159 -14.52 8.80 13.63
N GLU A 160 -14.12 8.32 14.82
CA GLU A 160 -15.07 7.89 15.85
C GLU A 160 -15.87 9.08 16.43
N GLU A 161 -15.27 10.27 16.50
CA GLU A 161 -15.95 11.52 16.87
C GLU A 161 -16.95 11.97 15.81
N LEU A 162 -16.70 11.68 14.52
CA LEU A 162 -17.65 11.87 13.44
C LEU A 162 -18.82 10.86 13.44
N GLY A 163 -18.80 9.90 14.37
CA GLY A 163 -19.86 8.92 14.54
C GLY A 163 -19.70 7.67 13.69
N TYR A 164 -18.46 7.31 13.32
CA TYR A 164 -18.18 6.05 12.63
C TYR A 164 -17.67 4.99 13.61
N SER A 165 -18.05 3.72 13.38
CA SER A 165 -17.35 2.58 13.95
C SER A 165 -16.13 2.32 13.07
N CYS A 166 -14.93 2.25 13.67
CA CYS A 166 -13.67 2.14 12.93
C CYS A 166 -12.95 0.83 13.26
N ARG A 167 -12.61 0.06 12.24
CA ARG A 167 -11.72 -1.10 12.36
C ARG A 167 -10.43 -0.83 11.61
N ALA A 168 -9.32 -0.84 12.34
CA ALA A 168 -8.00 -0.64 11.75
C ALA A 168 -7.17 -1.93 11.82
N GLY A 169 -6.32 -2.17 10.81
CA GLY A 169 -5.46 -3.34 10.75
C GLY A 169 -4.30 -3.19 9.76
N LEU A 170 -3.28 -4.04 9.94
CA LEU A 170 -2.20 -4.21 8.99
C LEU A 170 -2.47 -5.46 8.16
N LEU A 171 -2.60 -5.30 6.85
CA LEU A 171 -2.80 -6.41 5.92
C LEU A 171 -1.60 -6.56 5.00
N ASN A 172 -1.19 -7.80 4.76
CA ASN A 172 -0.13 -8.14 3.82
C ASN A 172 -0.73 -8.81 2.59
N SER A 173 -0.48 -8.30 1.39
CA SER A 173 -1.08 -8.82 0.16
C SER A 173 -0.77 -10.29 -0.10
N ALA A 174 0.39 -10.79 0.35
CA ALA A 174 0.74 -12.20 0.21
C ALA A 174 -0.19 -13.13 0.99
N ASP A 175 -0.78 -12.67 2.12
CA ASP A 175 -1.73 -13.44 2.93
C ASP A 175 -3.08 -13.66 2.20
N TYR A 176 -3.28 -12.98 1.08
CA TYR A 176 -4.47 -13.04 0.23
C TYR A 176 -4.18 -13.54 -1.19
N GLY A 177 -3.02 -14.20 -1.38
CA GLY A 177 -2.66 -14.83 -2.65
C GLY A 177 -2.01 -13.91 -3.69
N ALA A 178 -1.60 -12.70 -3.32
CA ALA A 178 -0.77 -11.89 -4.20
C ALA A 178 0.66 -12.44 -4.27
N PHE A 179 1.27 -12.29 -5.44
CA PHE A 179 2.68 -12.65 -5.66
C PHE A 179 3.68 -11.66 -5.06
N GLN A 180 3.22 -10.73 -4.25
CA GLN A 180 4.06 -9.70 -3.65
C GLN A 180 3.71 -9.53 -2.16
N ARG A 181 4.74 -9.30 -1.35
CA ARG A 181 4.60 -8.91 0.06
C ARG A 181 4.48 -7.40 0.15
N ARG A 182 3.26 -6.92 0.39
CA ARG A 182 2.98 -5.50 0.55
C ARG A 182 2.09 -5.27 1.75
N VAL A 183 2.68 -4.78 2.83
CA VAL A 183 1.95 -4.50 4.08
C VAL A 183 1.45 -3.05 4.06
N ARG A 184 0.13 -2.90 4.31
CA ARG A 184 -0.54 -1.60 4.38
C ARG A 184 -1.43 -1.52 5.61
N CYS A 185 -1.55 -0.32 6.14
CA CYS A 185 -2.52 0.01 7.16
C CYS A 185 -3.84 0.37 6.49
N PHE A 186 -4.92 -0.30 6.91
CA PHE A 186 -6.27 0.04 6.45
C PHE A 186 -7.14 0.39 7.65
N ILE A 187 -8.04 1.37 7.46
CA ILE A 187 -9.10 1.69 8.40
C ILE A 187 -10.41 1.65 7.63
N ILE A 188 -11.31 0.73 8.00
CA ILE A 188 -12.68 0.69 7.52
C ILE A 188 -13.55 1.41 8.55
N GLY A 189 -14.28 2.44 8.12
CA GLY A 189 -15.27 3.10 8.94
C GLY A 189 -16.67 2.87 8.39
N VAL A 190 -17.65 2.61 9.29
CA VAL A 190 -19.06 2.48 8.94
C VAL A 190 -19.93 3.33 9.86
N LYS A 191 -20.99 3.92 9.29
CA LYS A 191 -21.86 4.86 10.01
C LYS A 191 -22.87 4.16 10.93
N HIS A 192 -23.15 2.89 10.66
CA HIS A 192 -24.11 2.09 11.42
C HIS A 192 -23.53 0.72 11.76
N GLY A 193 -23.87 0.22 12.95
CA GLY A 193 -23.42 -1.06 13.44
C GLY A 193 -21.96 -1.07 13.90
N ILE A 194 -21.35 -2.21 13.80
CA ILE A 194 -19.93 -2.45 14.12
C ILE A 194 -19.16 -2.61 12.83
N ALA A 195 -18.02 -1.93 12.68
CA ALA A 195 -17.16 -2.07 11.53
C ALA A 195 -16.81 -3.54 11.26
N PRO A 196 -16.96 -4.01 10.00
CA PRO A 196 -16.79 -5.43 9.67
C PRO A 196 -15.37 -5.90 9.96
N LEU A 197 -15.22 -7.20 10.20
CA LEU A 197 -13.91 -7.82 10.26
C LEU A 197 -13.22 -7.71 8.89
N PHE A 198 -11.90 -7.63 8.89
CA PHE A 198 -11.15 -7.79 7.64
C PHE A 198 -11.35 -9.21 7.09
N PRO A 199 -11.20 -9.41 5.77
CA PRO A 199 -11.22 -10.74 5.18
C PRO A 199 -10.25 -11.68 5.89
N GLU A 200 -10.62 -12.94 6.04
CA GLU A 200 -9.70 -13.95 6.54
C GLU A 200 -8.57 -14.19 5.53
N SER A 201 -7.37 -14.46 6.04
CA SER A 201 -6.23 -14.82 5.20
C SER A 201 -6.50 -16.17 4.52
N THR A 202 -6.16 -16.26 3.25
CA THR A 202 -6.24 -17.51 2.45
C THR A 202 -4.88 -18.17 2.29
N HIS A 203 -3.81 -17.45 2.60
CA HIS A 203 -2.43 -17.89 2.42
C HIS A 203 -1.60 -17.53 3.66
N VAL A 204 -0.57 -18.35 3.93
CA VAL A 204 0.33 -18.17 5.09
C VAL A 204 1.78 -18.24 4.66
N ALA A 205 2.64 -17.62 5.48
CA ALA A 205 4.08 -17.68 5.28
C ALA A 205 4.59 -19.14 5.36
N PRO A 206 5.63 -19.54 4.59
CA PRO A 206 6.14 -20.91 4.59
C PRO A 206 6.61 -21.42 5.96
N THR A 207 7.01 -20.50 6.85
CA THR A 207 7.55 -20.80 8.20
C THR A 207 6.50 -20.67 9.31
N ALA A 208 5.23 -20.48 8.98
CA ALA A 208 4.18 -20.39 10.00
C ALA A 208 3.96 -21.77 10.65
N ASP A 209 4.27 -21.88 11.95
CA ASP A 209 3.85 -23.01 12.76
C ASP A 209 2.31 -23.02 12.82
N GLY A 210 1.69 -24.11 12.40
CA GLY A 210 0.23 -24.29 12.47
C GLY A 210 -0.51 -23.75 11.23
N ARG A 211 -0.23 -24.29 10.05
CA ARG A 211 -1.12 -24.12 8.88
C ARG A 211 -2.50 -24.62 9.27
N GLY A 212 -3.50 -23.74 9.19
CA GLY A 212 -4.89 -24.18 9.24
C GLY A 212 -5.15 -25.16 8.11
N LEU A 213 -6.11 -26.07 8.30
CA LEU A 213 -6.49 -27.08 7.29
C LEU A 213 -6.87 -26.49 5.92
N PHE A 214 -7.10 -25.18 5.83
CA PHE A 214 -7.63 -24.47 4.67
C PHE A 214 -6.73 -23.36 4.11
N GLU A 215 -5.53 -23.14 4.70
CA GLU A 215 -4.62 -22.10 4.27
C GLU A 215 -3.57 -22.64 3.30
N SER A 216 -3.45 -21.98 2.14
CA SER A 216 -2.41 -22.27 1.16
C SER A 216 -1.08 -21.59 1.54
N PRO A 217 0.07 -22.11 1.12
CA PRO A 217 1.32 -21.35 1.25
C PRO A 217 1.28 -20.09 0.38
N TRP A 218 2.04 -19.06 0.76
CA TRP A 218 2.21 -17.88 -0.07
C TRP A 218 2.59 -18.25 -1.50
N ARG A 219 1.99 -17.56 -2.46
CA ARG A 219 2.36 -17.69 -3.87
C ARG A 219 3.75 -17.10 -4.11
N THR A 220 4.56 -17.81 -4.91
CA THR A 220 5.97 -17.48 -5.09
C THR A 220 6.24 -16.60 -6.31
N LEU A 221 7.37 -15.91 -6.32
CA LEU A 221 7.82 -15.18 -7.51
C LEU A 221 8.12 -16.13 -8.69
N ARG A 222 8.49 -17.37 -8.40
CA ARG A 222 8.66 -18.43 -9.43
C ARG A 222 7.34 -18.71 -10.13
N GLU A 223 6.27 -18.96 -9.38
CA GLU A 223 4.93 -19.17 -9.95
C GLU A 223 4.49 -17.96 -10.79
N PHE A 224 4.70 -16.75 -10.28
CA PHE A 224 4.41 -15.54 -11.03
C PHE A 224 5.16 -15.47 -12.36
N LEU A 225 6.47 -15.75 -12.37
CA LEU A 225 7.27 -15.70 -13.59
C LEU A 225 6.92 -16.81 -14.56
N VAL A 226 6.50 -17.99 -14.10
CA VAL A 226 5.97 -19.05 -14.98
C VAL A 226 4.67 -18.60 -15.66
N GLU A 227 3.77 -17.94 -14.92
CA GLU A 227 2.45 -17.53 -15.42
C GLU A 227 2.50 -16.22 -16.23
N SER A 228 3.42 -15.30 -15.89
CA SER A 228 3.28 -13.88 -16.23
C SER A 228 4.60 -13.17 -16.54
N ALA A 229 5.71 -13.90 -16.81
CA ALA A 229 6.95 -13.24 -17.19
C ALA A 229 6.77 -12.41 -18.47
N ASP A 230 7.49 -11.30 -18.54
CA ASP A 230 7.62 -10.55 -19.78
C ASP A 230 8.49 -11.37 -20.75
N THR A 231 7.99 -11.62 -21.94
CA THR A 231 8.68 -12.40 -22.99
C THR A 231 9.41 -11.52 -23.99
N ASP A 232 9.22 -10.21 -23.93
CA ASP A 232 9.92 -9.27 -24.80
C ASP A 232 11.27 -8.88 -24.18
N GLU A 233 12.34 -9.46 -24.72
CA GLU A 233 13.72 -9.21 -24.25
C GLU A 233 14.14 -7.74 -24.42
N ALA A 234 13.50 -6.97 -25.30
CA ALA A 234 13.76 -5.53 -25.42
C ALA A 234 13.45 -4.74 -24.14
N ASN A 235 12.59 -5.30 -23.27
CA ASN A 235 12.26 -4.72 -21.96
C ASN A 235 13.28 -5.06 -20.86
N TYR A 236 14.21 -5.99 -21.14
CA TYR A 236 15.13 -6.48 -20.12
C TYR A 236 16.22 -5.45 -19.82
N VAL A 237 16.51 -5.30 -18.53
CA VAL A 237 17.61 -4.48 -18.05
C VAL A 237 18.62 -5.42 -17.38
N PHE A 238 19.80 -5.52 -17.99
CA PHE A 238 20.90 -6.33 -17.50
C PHE A 238 21.83 -5.51 -16.61
N PRO A 239 22.56 -6.14 -15.67
CA PRO A 239 23.58 -5.44 -14.89
C PRO A 239 24.77 -5.05 -15.79
N THR A 240 25.42 -3.95 -15.45
CA THR A 240 26.74 -3.66 -16.04
C THR A 240 27.73 -4.76 -15.70
N ALA A 241 28.81 -4.92 -16.46
CA ALA A 241 29.82 -5.96 -16.21
C ALA A 241 30.33 -5.93 -14.75
N ALA A 242 30.65 -4.74 -14.23
CA ALA A 242 31.12 -4.58 -12.85
C ALA A 242 30.05 -4.98 -11.81
N LEU A 243 28.79 -4.63 -12.04
CA LEU A 243 27.70 -5.03 -11.14
C LEU A 243 27.38 -6.51 -11.28
N GLY A 244 27.41 -7.06 -12.51
CA GLY A 244 27.22 -8.48 -12.78
C GLY A 244 28.21 -9.35 -12.01
N SER A 245 29.48 -8.99 -12.02
CA SER A 245 30.52 -9.67 -11.23
C SER A 245 30.25 -9.63 -9.73
N GLN A 246 29.77 -8.49 -9.20
CA GLN A 246 29.41 -8.39 -7.77
C GLN A 246 28.17 -9.22 -7.39
N LEU A 247 27.28 -9.45 -8.34
CA LEU A 247 26.05 -10.20 -8.10
C LEU A 247 26.20 -11.71 -8.38
N ALA A 248 27.24 -12.11 -9.12
CA ALA A 248 27.38 -13.50 -9.60
C ALA A 248 27.32 -14.52 -8.46
N ASP A 249 28.07 -14.29 -7.40
CA ASP A 249 28.23 -15.19 -6.26
C ASP A 249 27.21 -14.98 -5.13
N LEU A 250 26.33 -13.97 -5.25
CA LEU A 250 25.34 -13.73 -4.22
C LEU A 250 24.19 -14.75 -4.31
N PRO A 251 23.77 -15.37 -3.21
CA PRO A 251 22.57 -16.20 -3.19
C PRO A 251 21.30 -15.39 -3.53
N ASN A 252 20.27 -16.09 -4.04
CA ASN A 252 18.93 -15.51 -4.12
C ASN A 252 18.42 -15.14 -2.72
N GLY A 253 17.55 -14.14 -2.61
CA GLY A 253 17.08 -13.65 -1.32
C GLY A 253 18.08 -12.75 -0.58
N THR A 254 19.17 -12.31 -1.23
CA THR A 254 20.22 -11.49 -0.64
C THR A 254 20.60 -10.29 -1.52
N GLY A 255 21.43 -9.42 -1.00
CA GLY A 255 21.90 -8.26 -1.74
C GLY A 255 23.27 -7.76 -1.27
N LEU A 256 23.83 -6.80 -2.00
CA LEU A 256 25.17 -6.25 -1.71
C LEU A 256 25.26 -5.67 -0.29
N LYS A 257 24.21 -5.04 0.23
CA LYS A 257 24.20 -4.48 1.60
C LYS A 257 24.12 -5.54 2.69
N SER A 258 23.51 -6.66 2.42
CA SER A 258 23.45 -7.80 3.34
C SER A 258 24.67 -8.71 3.25
N ARG A 259 25.60 -8.44 2.33
CA ARG A 259 26.82 -9.23 2.08
C ARG A 259 26.54 -10.74 1.92
N GLY A 260 25.44 -11.07 1.22
CA GLY A 260 25.04 -12.45 0.99
C GLY A 260 24.32 -13.13 2.18
N VAL A 261 24.07 -12.42 3.27
CA VAL A 261 23.28 -12.95 4.38
C VAL A 261 21.79 -12.69 4.10
N ALA A 262 20.98 -13.75 4.15
CA ALA A 262 19.53 -13.62 4.02
C ALA A 262 18.94 -12.73 5.12
N GLU A 263 18.05 -11.83 4.75
CA GLU A 263 17.39 -10.99 5.74
C GLU A 263 16.32 -11.81 6.48
N PRO A 264 16.36 -11.91 7.82
CA PRO A 264 15.34 -12.65 8.55
C PRO A 264 13.96 -12.01 8.37
N THR A 265 12.93 -12.83 8.32
CA THR A 265 11.55 -12.39 8.41
C THR A 265 11.30 -11.76 9.76
N ARG A 266 10.71 -10.57 9.78
CA ARG A 266 10.28 -9.93 11.03
C ARG A 266 8.81 -10.24 11.29
N PRO A 267 8.37 -10.29 12.57
CA PRO A 267 6.97 -10.42 12.91
C PRO A 267 6.09 -9.43 12.15
N GLY A 268 4.95 -9.88 11.65
CA GLY A 268 4.06 -9.09 10.80
C GLY A 268 4.46 -9.06 9.31
N GLY A 269 5.23 -10.03 8.83
CA GLY A 269 5.61 -10.15 7.41
C GLY A 269 6.64 -9.12 6.96
N HIS A 270 7.40 -8.57 7.91
CA HIS A 270 8.31 -7.49 7.66
C HIS A 270 9.71 -7.97 7.31
N TRP A 271 10.03 -7.93 6.06
CA TRP A 271 11.42 -7.99 5.59
C TRP A 271 12.05 -6.61 5.78
N GLY A 272 13.22 -6.58 6.43
CA GLY A 272 13.93 -5.33 6.67
C GLY A 272 14.12 -4.56 5.36
N TYR A 273 13.72 -3.29 5.34
CA TYR A 273 13.86 -2.41 4.19
C TYR A 273 15.33 -1.95 4.09
N ARG A 274 16.21 -2.82 3.63
CA ARG A 274 17.51 -2.39 3.15
C ARG A 274 17.38 -2.07 1.68
N GLN A 275 17.14 -0.80 1.37
CA GLN A 275 17.23 -0.33 0.00
C GLN A 275 18.64 -0.60 -0.54
N GLY A 276 18.72 -1.23 -1.68
CA GLY A 276 19.96 -1.55 -2.36
C GLY A 276 19.77 -2.60 -3.42
N THR A 277 20.85 -2.93 -4.09
CA THR A 277 20.90 -4.00 -5.08
C THR A 277 20.62 -5.33 -4.40
N PHE A 278 19.53 -5.98 -4.79
CA PHE A 278 19.01 -7.19 -4.18
C PHE A 278 18.59 -8.18 -5.27
N ILE A 279 18.89 -9.46 -5.07
CA ILE A 279 18.45 -10.55 -5.93
C ILE A 279 17.25 -11.21 -5.25
N ALA A 280 16.12 -11.23 -5.94
CA ALA A 280 14.90 -11.82 -5.40
C ALA A 280 15.05 -13.32 -5.12
N ASP A 281 14.39 -13.78 -4.07
CA ASP A 281 14.19 -15.20 -3.81
C ASP A 281 12.97 -15.65 -4.62
N LEU A 282 13.17 -16.60 -5.51
CA LEU A 282 12.10 -17.11 -6.36
C LEU A 282 11.10 -18.00 -5.59
N GLU A 283 11.47 -18.54 -4.44
CA GLU A 283 10.62 -19.40 -3.60
C GLU A 283 9.78 -18.58 -2.60
N LEU A 284 9.85 -17.27 -2.68
CA LEU A 284 9.07 -16.34 -1.89
C LEU A 284 8.31 -15.36 -2.78
N PRO A 285 7.23 -14.73 -2.32
CA PRO A 285 6.60 -13.64 -3.04
C PRO A 285 7.60 -12.50 -3.28
N ALA A 286 7.45 -11.77 -4.37
CA ALA A 286 8.22 -10.56 -4.64
C ALA A 286 8.21 -9.61 -3.43
N ARG A 287 9.27 -8.84 -3.25
CA ARG A 287 9.26 -7.74 -2.30
C ARG A 287 8.28 -6.66 -2.78
N THR A 288 7.93 -5.73 -1.88
CA THR A 288 7.07 -4.59 -2.24
C THR A 288 7.62 -3.87 -3.46
N VAL A 289 6.84 -3.82 -4.54
CA VAL A 289 7.10 -2.99 -5.71
C VAL A 289 7.19 -1.54 -5.28
N THR A 290 8.24 -0.85 -5.68
CA THR A 290 8.51 0.55 -5.34
C THR A 290 8.34 1.47 -6.54
N GLY A 291 8.18 2.76 -6.30
CA GLY A 291 8.08 3.78 -7.34
C GLY A 291 9.40 4.09 -8.07
N SER A 292 10.37 3.21 -8.01
CA SER A 292 11.68 3.35 -8.64
C SER A 292 11.84 2.33 -9.76
N ALA A 293 12.47 2.72 -10.87
CA ALA A 293 12.89 1.78 -11.91
C ALA A 293 13.95 0.76 -11.42
N SER A 294 14.57 1.02 -10.27
CA SER A 294 15.53 0.11 -9.64
C SER A 294 14.83 -1.02 -8.88
N GLN A 295 14.05 -1.85 -9.59
CA GLN A 295 13.41 -3.03 -9.04
C GLN A 295 14.43 -4.12 -8.70
N ASP A 296 14.01 -5.19 -8.03
CA ASP A 296 14.87 -6.32 -7.68
C ASP A 296 15.41 -7.02 -8.94
N TRP A 297 16.59 -7.58 -8.79
CA TRP A 297 17.17 -8.48 -9.77
C TRP A 297 16.54 -9.86 -9.63
N VAL A 298 16.35 -10.55 -10.74
CA VAL A 298 15.85 -11.93 -10.79
C VAL A 298 16.78 -12.78 -11.65
N ARG A 299 17.07 -14.01 -11.20
CA ARG A 299 17.68 -15.04 -12.01
C ARG A 299 16.59 -15.91 -12.62
N TRP A 300 16.31 -15.70 -13.88
CA TRP A 300 15.23 -16.39 -14.58
C TRP A 300 15.69 -16.86 -15.94
N ASN A 301 15.43 -18.13 -16.28
CA ASN A 301 15.81 -18.76 -17.56
C ASN A 301 17.28 -18.52 -17.96
N GLY A 302 18.20 -18.70 -17.00
CA GLY A 302 19.64 -18.52 -17.23
C GLY A 302 20.11 -17.07 -17.32
N THR A 303 19.23 -16.08 -17.19
CA THR A 303 19.57 -14.66 -17.22
C THR A 303 19.42 -13.99 -15.86
N LEU A 304 20.32 -13.02 -15.59
CA LEU A 304 20.19 -12.11 -14.45
C LEU A 304 19.71 -10.76 -14.98
N ARG A 305 18.48 -10.39 -14.68
CA ARG A 305 17.86 -9.15 -15.14
C ARG A 305 16.99 -8.51 -14.05
N ARG A 306 16.61 -7.27 -14.24
CA ARG A 306 15.58 -6.66 -13.37
C ARG A 306 14.19 -7.17 -13.73
N LEU A 307 13.28 -7.11 -12.74
CA LEU A 307 11.86 -7.18 -13.05
C LEU A 307 11.49 -6.03 -14.01
N THR A 308 10.79 -6.36 -15.08
CA THR A 308 10.39 -5.40 -16.10
C THR A 308 9.21 -4.52 -15.65
N LEU A 309 8.93 -3.47 -16.38
CA LEU A 309 7.77 -2.62 -16.11
C LEU A 309 6.46 -3.41 -16.24
N LEU A 310 6.35 -4.31 -17.23
CA LEU A 310 5.17 -5.15 -17.41
C LEU A 310 4.99 -6.09 -16.21
N GLU A 311 6.06 -6.73 -15.76
CA GLU A 311 6.00 -7.62 -14.59
C GLU A 311 5.59 -6.88 -13.32
N VAL A 312 6.11 -5.67 -13.06
CA VAL A 312 5.70 -4.91 -11.87
C VAL A 312 4.27 -4.38 -11.97
N LYS A 313 3.75 -4.08 -13.18
CA LYS A 313 2.33 -3.77 -13.40
C LYS A 313 1.44 -4.96 -13.00
N ARG A 314 1.78 -6.15 -13.50
CA ARG A 314 1.07 -7.41 -13.19
C ARG A 314 1.14 -7.77 -11.71
N LEU A 315 2.31 -7.59 -11.05
CA LEU A 315 2.47 -7.79 -9.60
C LEU A 315 1.56 -6.87 -8.76
N GLN A 316 1.22 -5.69 -9.27
CA GLN A 316 0.28 -4.76 -8.64
C GLN A 316 -1.18 -5.03 -9.03
N GLY A 317 -1.42 -5.99 -9.94
CA GLY A 317 -2.75 -6.38 -10.38
C GLY A 317 -3.39 -5.44 -11.39
N PHE A 318 -2.59 -4.61 -12.08
CA PHE A 318 -3.08 -3.86 -13.24
C PHE A 318 -3.27 -4.79 -14.44
N PRO A 319 -4.33 -4.60 -15.22
CA PRO A 319 -4.49 -5.26 -16.50
C PRO A 319 -3.36 -4.92 -17.48
N ASP A 320 -3.04 -5.82 -18.40
CA ASP A 320 -1.97 -5.61 -19.38
C ASP A 320 -2.26 -4.43 -20.31
N ASP A 321 -3.52 -4.25 -20.67
CA ASP A 321 -4.02 -3.17 -21.53
C ASP A 321 -4.34 -1.88 -20.77
N TRP A 322 -4.06 -1.83 -19.44
CA TRP A 322 -4.18 -0.59 -18.67
C TRP A 322 -3.17 0.43 -19.15
N SER A 323 -3.68 1.53 -19.71
CA SER A 323 -2.86 2.62 -20.21
C SER A 323 -2.27 3.46 -19.11
N PHE A 324 -1.01 3.87 -19.26
CA PHE A 324 -0.33 4.76 -18.32
C PHE A 324 0.22 5.97 -19.04
N ALA A 325 -0.04 7.15 -18.54
CA ALA A 325 0.52 8.41 -19.04
C ALA A 325 1.88 8.72 -18.39
N GLY A 326 2.71 9.45 -19.12
CA GLY A 326 4.01 9.92 -18.66
C GLY A 326 5.19 9.09 -19.16
N THR A 327 6.36 9.41 -18.66
CA THR A 327 7.61 8.69 -18.98
C THR A 327 7.65 7.32 -18.27
N LYS A 328 8.57 6.45 -18.68
CA LYS A 328 8.80 5.17 -17.99
C LYS A 328 9.04 5.34 -16.48
N ALA A 329 9.72 6.41 -16.08
CA ALA A 329 9.94 6.73 -14.65
C ALA A 329 8.64 7.12 -13.94
N ASP A 330 7.78 7.91 -14.60
CA ASP A 330 6.47 8.29 -14.06
C ASP A 330 5.58 7.06 -13.90
N ILE A 331 5.63 6.12 -14.85
CA ILE A 331 4.85 4.88 -14.79
C ILE A 331 5.34 4.00 -13.62
N PHE A 332 6.65 3.83 -13.41
CA PHE A 332 7.16 3.12 -12.23
C PHE A 332 6.69 3.78 -10.93
N LYS A 333 6.69 5.12 -10.86
CA LYS A 333 6.18 5.87 -9.70
C LYS A 333 4.70 5.59 -9.47
N GLN A 334 3.88 5.62 -10.51
CA GLN A 334 2.45 5.33 -10.46
C GLN A 334 2.18 3.90 -9.98
N VAL A 335 2.83 2.92 -10.62
CA VAL A 335 2.66 1.50 -10.29
C VAL A 335 3.14 1.20 -8.86
N GLY A 336 4.30 1.71 -8.46
CA GLY A 336 4.85 1.46 -7.13
C GLY A 336 4.08 2.11 -5.99
N ASN A 337 3.43 3.24 -6.25
CA ASN A 337 2.58 3.93 -5.27
C ASN A 337 1.19 3.29 -5.16
N ALA A 338 0.73 2.62 -6.21
CA ALA A 338 -0.59 2.02 -6.23
C ALA A 338 -0.81 0.99 -5.10
N VAL A 339 -2.03 0.91 -4.62
CA VAL A 339 -2.51 -0.21 -3.82
C VAL A 339 -2.86 -1.35 -4.78
N PRO A 340 -2.42 -2.60 -4.53
CA PRO A 340 -2.81 -3.72 -5.36
C PRO A 340 -4.34 -3.84 -5.50
N SER A 341 -4.82 -4.02 -6.73
CA SER A 341 -6.27 -4.09 -7.00
C SER A 341 -6.96 -5.21 -6.23
N LEU A 342 -6.24 -6.29 -5.90
CA LEU A 342 -6.71 -7.36 -5.03
C LEU A 342 -7.18 -6.84 -3.66
N PHE A 343 -6.41 -5.95 -3.02
CA PHE A 343 -6.85 -5.34 -1.76
C PHE A 343 -8.11 -4.50 -1.96
N GLY A 344 -8.15 -3.70 -3.02
CA GLY A 344 -9.32 -2.91 -3.37
C GLY A 344 -10.56 -3.79 -3.45
N GLU A 345 -10.48 -4.90 -4.16
CA GLU A 345 -11.60 -5.81 -4.35
C GLU A 345 -12.03 -6.50 -3.06
N LEU A 346 -11.09 -7.06 -2.29
CA LEU A 346 -11.39 -7.76 -1.03
C LEU A 346 -12.06 -6.84 0.00
N LEU A 347 -11.51 -5.65 0.20
CA LEU A 347 -12.03 -4.69 1.16
C LEU A 347 -13.36 -4.10 0.71
N ALA A 348 -13.51 -3.83 -0.60
CA ALA A 348 -14.76 -3.37 -1.15
C ALA A 348 -15.89 -4.41 -1.03
N ARG A 349 -15.61 -5.70 -1.26
CA ARG A 349 -16.56 -6.80 -1.03
C ARG A 349 -16.99 -6.86 0.44
N THR A 350 -16.06 -6.72 1.38
CA THR A 350 -16.34 -6.67 2.82
C THR A 350 -17.26 -5.49 3.18
N ILE A 351 -16.95 -4.30 2.68
CA ILE A 351 -17.77 -3.10 2.88
C ILE A 351 -19.15 -3.28 2.24
N ARG A 352 -19.22 -3.80 1.01
CA ARG A 352 -20.48 -4.05 0.29
C ARG A 352 -21.40 -5.00 1.06
N THR A 353 -20.85 -6.10 1.56
CA THR A 353 -21.62 -7.06 2.38
C THR A 353 -22.21 -6.36 3.59
N HIS A 354 -21.39 -5.62 4.35
CA HIS A 354 -21.89 -4.86 5.52
C HIS A 354 -22.99 -3.85 5.15
N LEU A 355 -22.84 -3.13 4.04
CA LEU A 355 -23.84 -2.15 3.60
C LEU A 355 -25.15 -2.83 3.14
N SER A 356 -25.09 -4.08 2.67
CA SER A 356 -26.27 -4.86 2.26
C SER A 356 -27.15 -5.26 3.45
N ASP A 357 -26.59 -5.36 4.66
CA ASP A 357 -27.32 -5.72 5.88
C ASP A 357 -28.28 -4.61 6.34
N ASN A 358 -28.24 -3.41 5.71
CA ASN A 358 -29.10 -2.26 6.00
C ASN A 358 -29.24 -1.93 7.51
N LEU A 359 -28.14 -2.07 8.26
CA LEU A 359 -28.11 -1.81 9.68
C LEU A 359 -28.50 -0.34 9.97
N ARG A 360 -29.29 -0.14 11.00
CA ARG A 360 -29.71 1.19 11.49
C ARG A 360 -29.29 1.47 12.93
N THR A 361 -28.59 0.51 13.55
CA THR A 361 -28.06 0.69 14.90
C THR A 361 -26.94 1.72 14.89
N PRO A 362 -26.79 2.50 15.97
CA PRO A 362 -25.67 3.44 16.09
C PRO A 362 -24.32 2.75 15.92
N ALA A 363 -23.33 3.49 15.43
CA ALA A 363 -21.95 3.02 15.32
C ALA A 363 -21.37 2.73 16.70
N VAL A 364 -20.61 1.66 16.82
CA VAL A 364 -19.93 1.25 18.05
C VAL A 364 -18.45 1.58 17.94
N LYS A 365 -17.95 2.39 18.89
CA LYS A 365 -16.50 2.68 18.97
C LYS A 365 -15.73 1.43 19.34
N LEU A 366 -14.76 1.05 18.51
CA LEU A 366 -13.90 -0.12 18.75
C LEU A 366 -12.59 0.26 19.45
N GLY A 367 -12.23 1.54 19.39
CA GLY A 367 -10.98 2.04 19.95
C GLY A 367 -9.74 1.58 19.21
N PHE A 368 -8.61 1.72 19.89
CA PHE A 368 -7.30 1.43 19.29
C PHE A 368 -7.01 -0.08 19.28
N PRO A 369 -6.60 -0.67 18.11
CA PRO A 369 -6.38 -2.11 18.01
C PRO A 369 -5.24 -2.61 18.90
N PRO A 370 -5.45 -3.69 19.70
CA PRO A 370 -4.38 -4.29 20.51
C PRO A 370 -3.18 -4.76 19.69
N GLU A 371 -3.38 -5.17 18.45
CA GLU A 371 -2.33 -5.59 17.50
C GLU A 371 -1.38 -4.43 17.18
N PHE A 372 -1.89 -3.22 17.09
CA PHE A 372 -1.07 -2.03 16.85
C PHE A 372 -0.21 -1.72 18.08
N GLU A 373 -0.73 -1.90 19.31
CA GLU A 373 0.07 -1.78 20.52
C GLU A 373 1.23 -2.77 20.53
N LYS A 374 0.95 -4.04 20.23
CA LYS A 374 1.99 -5.07 20.16
C LYS A 374 3.05 -4.71 19.11
N TYR A 375 2.62 -4.24 17.94
CA TYR A 375 3.52 -3.84 16.86
C TYR A 375 4.38 -2.62 17.23
N ILE A 376 3.80 -1.60 17.86
CA ILE A 376 4.50 -0.40 18.34
C ILE A 376 5.57 -0.80 19.37
N ASN A 377 5.20 -1.59 20.39
CA ASN A 377 6.10 -2.03 21.43
C ASN A 377 7.25 -2.90 20.88
N TYR A 378 6.96 -3.79 19.94
CA TYR A 378 7.97 -4.57 19.24
C TYR A 378 8.95 -3.66 18.50
N THR A 379 8.48 -2.69 17.74
CA THR A 379 9.32 -1.77 16.95
C THR A 379 10.22 -0.92 17.85
N ILE A 380 9.72 -0.45 19.00
CA ILE A 380 10.51 0.31 19.98
C ILE A 380 11.61 -0.59 20.57
N SER A 381 11.28 -1.82 20.94
CA SER A 381 12.23 -2.77 21.51
C SER A 381 13.32 -3.19 20.53
N ASP A 382 12.95 -3.38 19.25
CA ASP A 382 13.90 -3.69 18.18
C ASP A 382 14.86 -2.53 17.91
N HIS A 383 14.37 -1.29 17.92
CA HIS A 383 15.21 -0.08 17.78
C HIS A 383 16.26 0.01 18.90
N LYS A 384 15.84 -0.18 20.15
CA LYS A 384 16.74 -0.16 21.31
C LYS A 384 17.83 -1.23 21.21
N ARG A 385 17.45 -2.47 20.81
CA ARG A 385 18.42 -3.57 20.60
C ARG A 385 19.43 -3.23 19.50
N ASN A 386 19.00 -2.67 18.39
CA ASN A 386 19.88 -2.29 17.28
C ASN A 386 20.80 -1.12 17.63
N GLU A 387 20.36 -0.15 18.44
CA GLU A 387 21.21 0.95 18.94
C GLU A 387 22.26 0.43 19.90
N SER A 388 21.92 -0.46 20.82
CA SER A 388 22.85 -1.10 21.74
C SER A 388 23.90 -1.92 21.00
N ALA A 389 23.51 -2.70 19.99
CA ALA A 389 24.43 -3.47 19.15
C ALA A 389 25.39 -2.56 18.35
N ARG A 390 24.94 -1.41 17.89
CA ARG A 390 25.79 -0.42 17.20
C ARG A 390 26.80 0.22 18.13
N ARG A 391 26.44 0.50 19.40
CA ARG A 391 27.36 1.06 20.40
C ARG A 391 28.46 0.07 20.79
N VAL A 392 28.16 -1.23 20.79
CA VAL A 392 29.14 -2.30 21.08
C VAL A 392 30.13 -2.50 19.91
N HIS A 393 29.78 -2.08 18.68
CA HIS A 393 30.60 -2.22 17.47
C HIS A 393 31.29 -0.93 17.02
N LEU A 394 31.31 0.13 17.83
CA LEU A 394 32.21 1.26 17.63
C LEU A 394 33.58 0.91 18.24
N PRO A 395 34.63 0.68 17.45
CA PRO A 395 35.94 0.51 18.01
C PRO A 395 36.36 1.83 18.72
N PHE A 396 37.04 1.66 19.84
CA PHE A 396 37.75 2.72 20.55
C PHE A 396 38.76 3.43 19.59
N ALA A 397 38.30 4.42 18.86
CA ALA A 397 39.15 5.25 18.01
C ALA A 397 38.54 6.65 17.92
N ARG A 398 38.77 7.41 18.98
CA ARG A 398 38.88 8.88 19.04
C ARG A 398 38.99 9.38 20.48
N GLN A 399 40.08 9.00 21.11
CA GLN A 399 40.66 9.76 22.24
C GLN A 399 42.16 9.70 22.10
N GLU A 400 42.74 10.52 21.25
CA GLU A 400 44.13 10.94 21.22
C GLU A 400 44.33 11.86 20.02
N VAL A 401 43.88 13.10 20.11
CA VAL A 401 44.48 14.28 19.46
C VAL A 401 43.87 15.52 20.13
N GLN A 402 44.22 15.77 21.36
CA GLN A 402 44.18 17.11 21.96
C GLN A 402 45.13 17.15 23.19
N SER A 403 46.43 17.04 22.95
CA SER A 403 47.46 17.53 23.88
C SER A 403 48.81 17.50 23.21
N SER A 404 49.06 18.41 22.29
CA SER A 404 50.41 18.87 21.98
C SER A 404 50.32 20.07 21.05
N ASN A 405 50.06 21.22 21.63
CA ASN A 405 50.50 22.53 21.13
C ASN A 405 50.35 23.55 22.26
N ARG A 406 51.27 23.51 23.19
CA ARG A 406 51.78 24.63 23.97
C ARG A 406 53.26 24.32 24.26
N ASP A 407 54.12 24.88 23.45
CA ASP A 407 55.31 25.56 23.82
C ASP A 407 55.85 26.24 22.56
#